data_33aef1e7003f099998f713f19935cdb0
#
_entry.id   33aef1e7003f099998f713f19935cdb0
#
_cell.length_a   1.000
_cell.length_b   1.000
_cell.length_c   1.000
_cell.angle_alpha   90.00
_cell.angle_beta   90.00
_cell.angle_gamma   90.00
#
_symmetry.space_group_name_H-M   'P 1'
#
loop_
_entity.id
_entity.type
_entity.pdbx_description
1 polymer ?
#
loop_
_entity_poly.entity_id
_entity_poly.type
_entity_poly.pdbx_seq_one_letter_code
_entity_poly.pdbx_strand_id
1 'polypeptide(L)'
;ATRQAILAAARSEFLRKGYTATTIAGIAHAADVAVDTVYASVGRKPALFRHLIETAIAGHHQDVPAEADYLPQIRSAPTASDKIELLASTIADIHQRLAPLFLALREAATAHPELGELWSQVADRRARYMRTLATDLAATGELRPGLSLDEIADILWSMNAAEDYI
;
A
#
# COMPACT_ATOMS: atom_id res chain seq x y z
N ALA A 1 -10.60 16.42 -12.39
CA ALA A 1 -10.82 17.29 -11.22
C ALA A 1 -11.77 16.63 -10.20
N THR A 2 -12.99 16.27 -10.57
CA THR A 2 -14.03 15.72 -9.64
C THR A 2 -13.59 14.44 -8.94
N ARG A 3 -13.04 13.46 -9.66
CA ARG A 3 -12.58 12.19 -9.06
C ARG A 3 -11.48 12.40 -8.02
N GLN A 4 -10.53 13.30 -8.28
CA GLN A 4 -9.47 13.63 -7.34
C GLN A 4 -10.01 14.33 -6.07
N ALA A 5 -10.99 15.22 -6.22
CA ALA A 5 -11.66 15.84 -5.08
C ALA A 5 -12.39 14.82 -4.21
N ILE A 6 -13.09 13.85 -4.83
CA ILE A 6 -13.76 12.75 -4.11
C ILE A 6 -12.72 11.89 -3.34
N LEU A 7 -11.60 11.54 -3.98
CA LEU A 7 -10.55 10.72 -3.35
C LEU A 7 -9.88 11.46 -2.18
N ALA A 8 -9.61 12.75 -2.32
CA ALA A 8 -9.05 13.58 -1.26
C ALA A 8 -10.02 13.71 -0.06
N ALA A 9 -11.29 13.98 -0.33
CA ALA A 9 -12.35 14.05 0.68
C ALA A 9 -12.52 12.70 1.39
N ALA A 10 -12.55 11.60 0.65
CA ALA A 10 -12.66 10.25 1.19
C ALA A 10 -11.47 9.91 2.11
N ARG A 11 -10.24 10.20 1.66
CA ARG A 11 -9.03 10.01 2.48
C ARG A 11 -9.14 10.77 3.81
N SER A 12 -9.50 12.04 3.76
CA SER A 12 -9.67 12.88 4.95
C SER A 12 -10.75 12.32 5.90
N GLU A 13 -11.89 11.91 5.37
CA GLU A 13 -12.99 11.36 6.17
C GLU A 13 -12.63 10.02 6.82
N PHE A 14 -11.98 9.11 6.09
CA PHE A 14 -11.51 7.83 6.63
C PHE A 14 -10.45 8.02 7.72
N LEU A 15 -9.50 8.91 7.54
CA LEU A 15 -8.46 9.16 8.53
C LEU A 15 -9.00 9.85 9.78
N ARG A 16 -10.01 10.70 9.64
CA ARG A 16 -10.60 11.46 10.76
C ARG A 16 -11.61 10.65 11.57
N LYS A 17 -12.44 9.82 10.92
CA LYS A 17 -13.58 9.13 11.54
C LYS A 17 -13.42 7.59 11.60
N GLY A 18 -12.41 7.06 10.94
CA GLY A 18 -12.28 5.63 10.71
C GLY A 18 -13.21 5.14 9.58
N TYR A 19 -13.02 3.88 9.18
CA TYR A 19 -13.82 3.30 8.10
C TYR A 19 -15.30 3.22 8.47
N THR A 20 -15.65 2.67 9.63
CA THR A 20 -17.04 2.39 10.00
C THR A 20 -17.92 3.64 10.03
N ALA A 21 -17.46 4.73 10.63
CA ALA A 21 -18.22 5.96 10.78
C ALA A 21 -18.24 6.84 9.52
N THR A 22 -17.40 6.59 8.53
CA THR A 22 -17.40 7.31 7.26
C THR A 22 -18.54 6.83 6.35
N THR A 23 -19.29 7.77 5.78
CA THR A 23 -20.40 7.50 4.86
C THR A 23 -20.16 8.12 3.49
N ILE A 24 -20.73 7.50 2.44
CA ILE A 24 -20.67 8.07 1.07
C ILE A 24 -21.31 9.46 1.01
N ALA A 25 -22.39 9.69 1.74
CA ALA A 25 -23.03 11.02 1.83
C ALA A 25 -22.09 12.06 2.47
N GLY A 26 -21.35 11.68 3.52
CA GLY A 26 -20.36 12.55 4.15
C GLY A 26 -19.20 12.90 3.20
N ILE A 27 -18.73 11.91 2.44
CA ILE A 27 -17.69 12.11 1.41
C ILE A 27 -18.20 13.03 0.30
N ALA A 28 -19.42 12.81 -0.19
CA ALA A 28 -20.05 13.64 -1.23
C ALA A 28 -20.17 15.11 -0.77
N HIS A 29 -20.63 15.31 0.45
CA HIS A 29 -20.71 16.64 1.05
C HIS A 29 -19.32 17.31 1.17
N ALA A 30 -18.32 16.57 1.65
CA ALA A 30 -16.96 17.09 1.81
C ALA A 30 -16.27 17.39 0.45
N ALA A 31 -16.67 16.70 -0.62
CA ALA A 31 -16.16 16.91 -1.97
C ALA A 31 -16.99 17.93 -2.79
N ASP A 32 -18.07 18.46 -2.22
CA ASP A 32 -19.04 19.35 -2.89
C ASP A 32 -19.61 18.76 -4.19
N VAL A 33 -20.07 17.48 -4.11
CA VAL A 33 -20.68 16.76 -5.23
C VAL A 33 -21.95 16.02 -4.79
N ALA A 34 -22.78 15.62 -5.76
CA ALA A 34 -23.90 14.74 -5.48
C ALA A 34 -23.44 13.32 -5.11
N VAL A 35 -24.22 12.61 -4.27
CA VAL A 35 -23.96 11.22 -3.87
C VAL A 35 -23.83 10.29 -5.08
N ASP A 36 -24.71 10.46 -6.09
CA ASP A 36 -24.69 9.67 -7.33
C ASP A 36 -23.39 9.88 -8.11
N THR A 37 -22.79 11.08 -8.03
CA THR A 37 -21.49 11.37 -8.66
C THR A 37 -20.38 10.56 -7.99
N VAL A 38 -20.42 10.37 -6.67
CA VAL A 38 -19.45 9.52 -5.96
C VAL A 38 -19.59 8.08 -6.43
N TYR A 39 -20.83 7.52 -6.44
CA TYR A 39 -21.06 6.14 -6.91
C TYR A 39 -20.62 5.92 -8.35
N ALA A 40 -20.92 6.86 -9.24
CA ALA A 40 -20.52 6.78 -10.65
C ALA A 40 -19.00 6.86 -10.86
N SER A 41 -18.31 7.65 -10.02
CA SER A 41 -16.87 7.93 -10.18
C SER A 41 -15.96 6.87 -9.54
N VAL A 42 -16.32 6.38 -8.36
CA VAL A 42 -15.44 5.53 -7.51
C VAL A 42 -16.12 4.29 -6.93
N GLY A 43 -17.42 4.12 -7.19
CA GLY A 43 -18.19 2.96 -6.73
C GLY A 43 -18.60 3.05 -5.25
N ARG A 44 -18.76 1.87 -4.63
CA ARG A 44 -19.18 1.76 -3.22
C ARG A 44 -18.00 2.00 -2.27
N LYS A 45 -18.30 2.24 -1.00
CA LYS A 45 -17.32 2.54 0.06
C LYS A 45 -16.14 1.54 0.14
N PRO A 46 -16.31 0.22 0.05
CA PRO A 46 -15.17 -0.71 0.03
C PRO A 46 -14.27 -0.53 -1.19
N ALA A 47 -14.85 -0.31 -2.38
CA ALA A 47 -14.09 -0.07 -3.61
C ALA A 47 -13.31 1.24 -3.55
N LEU A 48 -13.93 2.28 -3.01
CA LEU A 48 -13.29 3.56 -2.78
C LEU A 48 -12.11 3.44 -1.81
N PHE A 49 -12.29 2.71 -0.71
CA PHE A 49 -11.22 2.51 0.28
C PHE A 49 -10.06 1.67 -0.31
N ARG A 50 -10.38 0.59 -1.04
CA ARG A 50 -9.39 -0.18 -1.81
C ARG A 50 -8.57 0.71 -2.72
N HIS A 51 -9.23 1.57 -3.49
CA HIS A 51 -8.56 2.49 -4.41
C HIS A 51 -7.59 3.43 -3.70
N LEU A 52 -7.94 3.93 -2.51
CA LEU A 52 -7.04 4.76 -1.70
C LEU A 52 -5.79 3.99 -1.23
N ILE A 53 -5.95 2.73 -0.81
CA ILE A 53 -4.83 1.85 -0.44
C ILE A 53 -3.91 1.63 -1.66
N GLU A 54 -4.47 1.26 -2.81
CA GLU A 54 -3.72 1.00 -4.03
C GLU A 54 -2.97 2.24 -4.52
N THR A 55 -3.62 3.41 -4.49
CA THR A 55 -2.98 4.68 -4.84
C THR A 55 -1.87 5.06 -3.86
N ALA A 56 -2.04 4.79 -2.56
CA ALA A 56 -1.02 5.05 -1.56
C ALA A 56 0.23 4.18 -1.79
N ILE A 57 0.05 2.94 -2.24
CA ILE A 57 1.15 2.03 -2.60
C ILE A 57 1.82 2.49 -3.91
N ALA A 58 1.04 2.81 -4.96
CA ALA A 58 1.56 3.21 -6.27
C ALA A 58 2.24 4.59 -6.28
N GLY A 59 1.89 5.47 -5.34
CA GLY A 59 2.43 6.83 -5.32
C GLY A 59 1.89 7.71 -6.44
N HIS A 60 2.78 8.45 -7.10
CA HIS A 60 2.41 9.44 -8.13
C HIS A 60 2.09 8.79 -9.49
N HIS A 61 2.38 7.53 -9.68
CA HIS A 61 2.21 6.78 -10.93
C HIS A 61 0.84 6.07 -10.96
N GLN A 62 -0.24 6.87 -11.03
CA GLN A 62 -1.62 6.40 -10.92
C GLN A 62 -2.08 5.45 -12.05
N ASP A 63 -1.35 5.41 -13.16
CA ASP A 63 -1.65 4.58 -14.33
C ASP A 63 -0.82 3.29 -14.40
N VAL A 64 0.05 3.05 -13.44
CA VAL A 64 0.93 1.88 -13.38
C VAL A 64 0.50 0.99 -12.22
N PRO A 65 0.42 -0.34 -12.40
CA PRO A 65 0.19 -1.24 -11.26
C PRO A 65 1.18 -0.94 -10.14
N ALA A 66 0.71 -0.91 -8.89
CA ALA A 66 1.48 -0.51 -7.71
C ALA A 66 2.84 -1.22 -7.55
N GLU A 67 3.05 -2.30 -8.30
CA GLU A 67 4.25 -3.15 -8.29
C GLU A 67 5.24 -2.79 -9.40
N ALA A 68 4.81 -2.05 -10.42
CA ALA A 68 5.60 -1.95 -11.66
C ALA A 68 6.67 -0.86 -11.64
N ASP A 69 6.56 0.12 -10.72
CA ASP A 69 7.34 1.34 -10.87
C ASP A 69 8.71 1.31 -10.17
N TYR A 70 8.81 0.70 -9.01
CA TYR A 70 10.05 0.68 -8.23
C TYR A 70 10.82 -0.65 -8.29
N LEU A 71 10.15 -1.78 -8.57
CA LEU A 71 10.83 -3.07 -8.69
C LEU A 71 11.88 -3.12 -9.77
N PRO A 72 11.62 -2.65 -11.00
CA PRO A 72 12.63 -2.68 -12.05
C PRO A 72 13.89 -1.93 -11.65
N GLN A 73 13.76 -0.79 -10.95
CA GLN A 73 14.90 -0.01 -10.50
C GLN A 73 15.72 -0.75 -9.44
N ILE A 74 15.06 -1.32 -8.42
CA ILE A 74 15.73 -2.13 -7.40
C ILE A 74 16.39 -3.35 -8.02
N ARG A 75 15.71 -4.05 -8.93
CA ARG A 75 16.24 -5.23 -9.59
C ARG A 75 17.45 -4.94 -10.46
N SER A 76 17.48 -3.78 -11.13
CA SER A 76 18.60 -3.36 -11.98
C SER A 76 19.81 -2.82 -11.22
N ALA A 77 19.66 -2.53 -9.94
CA ALA A 77 20.78 -2.06 -9.12
C ALA A 77 21.89 -3.12 -9.03
N PRO A 78 23.17 -2.73 -9.16
CA PRO A 78 24.26 -3.69 -9.37
C PRO A 78 24.65 -4.46 -8.12
N THR A 79 24.58 -3.87 -6.93
CA THR A 79 25.03 -4.46 -5.67
C THR A 79 23.89 -4.72 -4.69
N ALA A 80 24.12 -5.60 -3.71
CA ALA A 80 23.15 -5.81 -2.63
C ALA A 80 22.91 -4.53 -1.83
N SER A 81 23.96 -3.74 -1.58
CA SER A 81 23.85 -2.46 -0.89
C SER A 81 22.94 -1.48 -1.63
N ASP A 82 23.17 -1.30 -2.95
CA ASP A 82 22.35 -0.40 -3.76
C ASP A 82 20.88 -0.84 -3.79
N LYS A 83 20.64 -2.17 -3.89
CA LYS A 83 19.26 -2.74 -3.85
C LYS A 83 18.58 -2.43 -2.52
N ILE A 84 19.27 -2.61 -1.40
CA ILE A 84 18.72 -2.38 -0.05
C ILE A 84 18.47 -0.88 0.17
N GLU A 85 19.36 0.00 -0.28
CA GLU A 85 19.20 1.44 -0.14
C GLU A 85 17.99 1.95 -0.94
N LEU A 86 17.84 1.53 -2.20
CA LEU A 86 16.67 1.83 -3.02
C LEU A 86 15.38 1.27 -2.41
N LEU A 87 15.42 0.05 -1.90
CA LEU A 87 14.28 -0.55 -1.21
C LEU A 87 13.89 0.25 0.01
N ALA A 88 14.85 0.62 0.87
CA ALA A 88 14.60 1.36 2.10
C ALA A 88 13.96 2.73 1.82
N SER A 89 14.50 3.49 0.84
CA SER A 89 13.94 4.77 0.45
C SER A 89 12.51 4.64 -0.11
N THR A 90 12.29 3.64 -0.96
CA THR A 90 10.98 3.36 -1.53
C THR A 90 9.94 2.98 -0.47
N ILE A 91 10.33 2.11 0.47
CA ILE A 91 9.47 1.70 1.58
C ILE A 91 9.12 2.91 2.46
N ALA A 92 10.07 3.76 2.79
CA ALA A 92 9.84 4.95 3.59
C ALA A 92 8.79 5.88 2.93
N ASP A 93 8.91 6.10 1.61
CA ASP A 93 7.96 6.90 0.85
C ASP A 93 6.56 6.28 0.80
N ILE A 94 6.47 4.96 0.62
CA ILE A 94 5.20 4.22 0.66
C ILE A 94 4.56 4.34 2.04
N HIS A 95 5.32 4.11 3.11
CA HIS A 95 4.80 4.11 4.47
C HIS A 95 4.27 5.49 4.88
N GLN A 96 4.92 6.59 4.52
CA GLN A 96 4.40 7.94 4.78
C GLN A 96 2.97 8.13 4.22
N ARG A 97 2.67 7.54 3.07
CA ARG A 97 1.36 7.63 2.43
C ARG A 97 0.36 6.58 2.95
N LEU A 98 0.85 5.36 3.17
CA LEU A 98 0.04 4.18 3.42
C LEU A 98 -0.27 3.97 4.91
N ALA A 99 0.66 4.28 5.84
CA ALA A 99 0.54 3.89 7.24
C ALA A 99 -0.80 4.33 7.89
N PRO A 100 -1.29 5.56 7.74
CA PRO A 100 -2.56 5.96 8.33
C PRO A 100 -3.77 5.20 7.76
N LEU A 101 -3.75 4.89 6.45
CA LEU A 101 -4.80 4.11 5.78
C LEU A 101 -4.71 2.63 6.16
N PHE A 102 -3.50 2.13 6.35
CA PHE A 102 -3.25 0.74 6.72
C PHE A 102 -3.74 0.44 8.14
N LEU A 103 -3.58 1.38 9.07
CA LEU A 103 -4.18 1.30 10.40
C LEU A 103 -5.71 1.22 10.33
N ALA A 104 -6.33 2.13 9.57
CA ALA A 104 -7.78 2.13 9.38
C ALA A 104 -8.26 0.82 8.72
N LEU A 105 -7.49 0.24 7.80
CA LEU A 105 -7.77 -1.07 7.20
C LEU A 105 -7.70 -2.18 8.26
N ARG A 106 -6.64 -2.23 9.05
CA ARG A 106 -6.42 -3.25 10.08
C ARG A 106 -7.56 -3.23 11.11
N GLU A 107 -7.93 -2.06 11.60
CA GLU A 107 -9.02 -1.90 12.56
C GLU A 107 -10.38 -2.35 11.99
N ALA A 108 -10.65 -2.00 10.73
CA ALA A 108 -11.92 -2.31 10.10
C ALA A 108 -12.02 -3.76 9.58
N ALA A 109 -10.90 -4.41 9.27
CA ALA A 109 -10.84 -5.74 8.67
C ALA A 109 -11.51 -6.83 9.53
N THR A 110 -11.52 -6.67 10.86
CA THR A 110 -12.15 -7.63 11.77
C THR A 110 -13.68 -7.57 11.72
N ALA A 111 -14.26 -6.42 11.40
CA ALA A 111 -15.71 -6.19 11.41
C ALA A 111 -16.32 -6.19 9.98
N HIS A 112 -15.51 -6.07 8.95
CA HIS A 112 -15.91 -5.93 7.55
C HIS A 112 -15.22 -6.98 6.68
N PRO A 113 -15.89 -8.09 6.28
CA PRO A 113 -15.26 -9.19 5.53
C PRO A 113 -14.54 -8.73 4.26
N GLU A 114 -15.13 -7.78 3.52
CA GLU A 114 -14.54 -7.21 2.31
C GLU A 114 -13.21 -6.47 2.56
N LEU A 115 -13.00 -5.94 3.75
CA LEU A 115 -11.74 -5.34 4.16
C LEU A 115 -10.76 -6.38 4.70
N GLY A 116 -11.25 -7.46 5.30
CA GLY A 116 -10.44 -8.64 5.65
C GLY A 116 -9.81 -9.27 4.41
N GLU A 117 -10.58 -9.40 3.32
CA GLU A 117 -10.05 -9.85 2.03
C GLU A 117 -9.02 -8.88 1.46
N LEU A 118 -9.27 -7.57 1.53
CA LEU A 118 -8.31 -6.57 1.08
C LEU A 118 -7.01 -6.64 1.89
N TRP A 119 -7.11 -6.78 3.22
CA TRP A 119 -5.97 -6.96 4.11
C TRP A 119 -5.12 -8.17 3.69
N SER A 120 -5.75 -9.34 3.51
CA SER A 120 -5.07 -10.56 3.08
C SER A 120 -4.40 -10.38 1.72
N GLN A 121 -5.08 -9.78 0.74
CA GLN A 121 -4.52 -9.52 -0.58
C GLN A 121 -3.28 -8.61 -0.54
N VAL A 122 -3.30 -7.56 0.29
CA VAL A 122 -2.14 -6.67 0.48
C VAL A 122 -0.98 -7.42 1.14
N ALA A 123 -1.26 -8.23 2.17
CA ALA A 123 -0.25 -9.04 2.87
C ALA A 123 0.38 -10.09 1.93
N ASP A 124 -0.43 -10.84 1.18
CA ASP A 124 0.05 -11.85 0.23
C ASP A 124 0.90 -11.23 -0.88
N ARG A 125 0.50 -10.08 -1.40
CA ARG A 125 1.27 -9.35 -2.40
C ARG A 125 2.62 -8.95 -1.84
N ARG A 126 2.66 -8.38 -0.65
CA ARG A 126 3.90 -8.01 0.04
C ARG A 126 4.80 -9.22 0.26
N ALA A 127 4.26 -10.38 0.68
CA ALA A 127 5.03 -11.60 0.88
C ALA A 127 5.70 -12.09 -0.42
N ARG A 128 4.95 -12.11 -1.53
CA ARG A 128 5.53 -12.44 -2.86
C ARG A 128 6.65 -11.49 -3.24
N TYR A 129 6.48 -10.23 -2.93
CA TYR A 129 7.46 -9.19 -3.18
C TYR A 129 8.77 -9.42 -2.44
N MET A 130 8.69 -9.70 -1.14
CA MET A 130 9.88 -9.97 -0.32
C MET A 130 10.63 -11.20 -0.80
N ARG A 131 9.93 -12.25 -1.27
CA ARG A 131 10.56 -13.43 -1.88
C ARG A 131 11.29 -13.10 -3.18
N THR A 132 10.69 -12.29 -4.04
CA THR A 132 11.35 -11.85 -5.29
C THR A 132 12.62 -11.06 -4.97
N LEU A 133 12.57 -10.12 -4.06
CA LEU A 133 13.73 -9.34 -3.63
C LEU A 133 14.80 -10.22 -2.95
N ALA A 134 14.40 -11.18 -2.14
CA ALA A 134 15.32 -12.15 -1.54
C ALA A 134 16.12 -12.90 -2.61
N THR A 135 15.46 -13.34 -3.68
CA THR A 135 16.11 -13.98 -4.83
C THR A 135 17.07 -13.03 -5.53
N ASP A 136 16.66 -11.79 -5.79
CA ASP A 136 17.50 -10.79 -6.46
C ASP A 136 18.71 -10.39 -5.60
N LEU A 137 18.56 -10.31 -4.27
CA LEU A 137 19.67 -10.06 -3.35
C LEU A 137 20.63 -11.24 -3.26
N ALA A 138 20.11 -12.46 -3.14
CA ALA A 138 20.96 -13.66 -3.10
C ALA A 138 21.78 -13.83 -4.38
N ALA A 139 21.23 -13.45 -5.53
CA ALA A 139 21.91 -13.52 -6.83
C ALA A 139 23.13 -12.58 -6.94
N THR A 140 23.26 -11.54 -6.09
CA THR A 140 24.46 -10.70 -6.07
C THR A 140 25.70 -11.43 -5.52
N GLY A 141 25.51 -12.47 -4.72
CA GLY A 141 26.62 -13.18 -4.06
C GLY A 141 27.29 -12.41 -2.92
N GLU A 142 26.75 -11.23 -2.57
CA GLU A 142 27.34 -10.31 -1.58
C GLU A 142 26.76 -10.48 -0.16
N LEU A 143 25.73 -11.31 -0.01
CA LEU A 143 25.14 -11.57 1.28
C LEU A 143 26.03 -12.51 2.11
N ARG A 144 25.92 -12.40 3.42
CA ARG A 144 26.60 -13.30 4.35
C ARG A 144 26.26 -14.76 4.02
N PRO A 145 27.26 -15.69 3.98
CA PRO A 145 27.02 -17.10 3.71
C PRO A 145 26.04 -17.74 4.71
N GLY A 146 25.27 -18.72 4.24
CA GLY A 146 24.41 -19.55 5.09
C GLY A 146 22.98 -19.07 5.27
N LEU A 147 22.60 -17.91 4.70
CA LEU A 147 21.19 -17.48 4.69
C LEU A 147 20.43 -18.20 3.57
N SER A 148 19.31 -18.81 3.92
CA SER A 148 18.34 -19.33 2.95
C SER A 148 17.51 -18.17 2.37
N LEU A 149 16.86 -18.42 1.21
CA LEU A 149 15.96 -17.43 0.60
C LEU A 149 14.78 -17.07 1.52
N ASP A 150 14.26 -18.02 2.28
CA ASP A 150 13.16 -17.77 3.22
C ASP A 150 13.63 -16.89 4.37
N GLU A 151 14.81 -17.12 4.94
CA GLU A 151 15.36 -16.23 5.98
C GLU A 151 15.60 -14.81 5.48
N ILE A 152 16.08 -14.64 4.25
CA ILE A 152 16.25 -13.31 3.66
C ILE A 152 14.88 -12.65 3.47
N ALA A 153 13.88 -13.38 2.97
CA ALA A 153 12.53 -12.85 2.79
C ALA A 153 11.88 -12.46 4.12
N ASP A 154 12.08 -13.24 5.18
CA ASP A 154 11.55 -12.95 6.53
C ASP A 154 12.23 -11.71 7.15
N ILE A 155 13.52 -11.53 6.94
CA ILE A 155 14.24 -10.32 7.34
C ILE A 155 13.66 -9.11 6.62
N LEU A 156 13.52 -9.18 5.29
CA LEU A 156 12.92 -8.11 4.49
C LEU A 156 11.49 -7.80 4.91
N TRP A 157 10.71 -8.85 5.22
CA TRP A 157 9.34 -8.70 5.71
C TRP A 157 9.29 -7.93 7.03
N SER A 158 10.13 -8.29 8.01
CA SER A 158 10.17 -7.63 9.31
C SER A 158 10.63 -6.18 9.21
N MET A 159 11.60 -5.87 8.35
CA MET A 159 12.06 -4.50 8.11
C MET A 159 11.03 -3.63 7.39
N ASN A 160 10.05 -4.24 6.72
CA ASN A 160 8.98 -3.56 5.98
C ASN A 160 7.64 -3.57 6.75
N ALA A 161 7.64 -3.70 8.04
CA ALA A 161 6.42 -3.64 8.83
C ALA A 161 5.92 -2.19 8.91
N ALA A 162 4.71 -1.92 8.36
CA ALA A 162 4.12 -0.58 8.40
C ALA A 162 3.84 -0.12 9.85
N GLU A 163 3.70 -1.07 10.75
CA GLU A 163 3.48 -0.87 12.18
C GLU A 163 4.66 -0.22 12.89
N ASP A 164 5.87 -0.37 12.36
CA ASP A 164 7.10 0.18 12.96
C ASP A 164 7.33 1.66 12.62
N TYR A 165 6.47 2.25 11.76
CA TYR A 165 6.59 3.64 11.28
C TYR A 165 5.50 4.56 11.84
N ILE A 166 4.86 4.19 12.96
CA ILE A 166 3.74 4.93 13.57
C ILE A 166 4.16 5.52 14.90
#